data_6f7cd72639dba9c797d8e3c1de8f78c4
#
_entry.id   6f7cd72639dba9c797d8e3c1de8f78c4
#
_cell.length_a   1.000
_cell.length_b   1.000
_cell.length_c   1.000
_cell.angle_alpha   90.00
_cell.angle_beta   90.00
_cell.angle_gamma   90.00
#
_symmetry.space_group_name_H-M   'P 1'
#
loop_
_entity.id
_entity.type
_entity.pdbx_description
1 polymer ?
#
loop_
_entity_poly.entity_id
_entity_poly.type
_entity_poly.pdbx_seq_one_letter_code
_entity_poly.pdbx_strand_id
1 'polypeptide(L)'
;MKLRNAILAGLMFGMAHGMSVQAGEDKITKGFNSMDAMGCMLLRECTDDVEEVFSLLDISSQYDNTQEFTPYSLEFNNLLMTLNQIGSKVYLADEKYFPVMHRGVYHTVSNNFYLNKKYMNDPSALMMVMRHEGWHAAQDCMAGTIDNSLIAIIKPEDEVPMLWRTLVERTYPESAVPWEAEAQWAGRTEGMTMAALNACAGGKMWEVYEPTPMTREWLEDNGYLTK
;
A
#
# COMPACT_ATOMS: atom_id res chain seq x y z
N MET A 1 -12.75 -61.08 0.10
CA MET A 1 -12.69 -60.47 1.43
C MET A 1 -11.95 -59.14 1.30
N LYS A 2 -12.65 -58.00 1.18
CA LYS A 2 -12.07 -56.66 1.05
C LYS A 2 -12.41 -55.89 2.31
N LEU A 3 -11.40 -55.55 3.12
CA LEU A 3 -11.53 -54.64 4.24
C LEU A 3 -11.72 -53.20 3.72
N ARG A 4 -12.79 -52.56 4.13
CA ARG A 4 -13.02 -51.15 3.92
C ARG A 4 -12.55 -50.42 5.17
N ASN A 5 -11.48 -49.62 5.01
CA ASN A 5 -11.05 -48.70 6.05
C ASN A 5 -11.98 -47.50 6.07
N ALA A 6 -12.69 -47.35 7.17
CA ALA A 6 -13.46 -46.14 7.48
C ALA A 6 -12.50 -45.09 8.05
N ILE A 7 -12.35 -43.98 7.34
CA ILE A 7 -11.63 -42.77 7.85
C ILE A 7 -12.64 -41.97 8.64
N LEU A 8 -12.44 -41.90 9.96
CA LEU A 8 -13.15 -40.96 10.83
C LEU A 8 -12.62 -39.56 10.55
N ALA A 9 -13.43 -38.72 9.94
CA ALA A 9 -13.16 -37.28 9.86
C ALA A 9 -13.54 -36.64 11.20
N GLY A 10 -12.54 -36.38 12.03
CA GLY A 10 -12.71 -35.59 13.24
C GLY A 10 -12.96 -34.12 12.90
N LEU A 11 -14.18 -33.65 13.12
CA LEU A 11 -14.52 -32.22 13.15
C LEU A 11 -13.83 -31.58 14.35
N MET A 12 -12.70 -30.91 14.10
CA MET A 12 -12.17 -29.97 15.08
C MET A 12 -12.97 -28.66 14.98
N PHE A 13 -13.88 -28.47 15.90
CA PHE A 13 -14.45 -27.15 16.20
C PHE A 13 -13.35 -26.30 16.80
N GLY A 14 -12.68 -25.52 15.97
CA GLY A 14 -11.81 -24.44 16.39
C GLY A 14 -12.68 -23.37 17.05
N MET A 15 -12.72 -23.32 18.38
CA MET A 15 -13.21 -22.14 19.09
C MET A 15 -12.30 -20.98 18.71
N ALA A 16 -12.85 -20.07 17.89
CA ALA A 16 -12.25 -18.74 17.69
C ALA A 16 -12.34 -18.03 19.06
N HIS A 17 -11.30 -18.19 19.86
CA HIS A 17 -11.07 -17.29 20.96
C HIS A 17 -10.73 -15.95 20.32
N GLY A 18 -11.67 -15.01 20.40
CA GLY A 18 -11.38 -13.61 20.18
C GLY A 18 -10.23 -13.24 21.11
N MET A 19 -9.00 -13.23 20.57
CA MET A 19 -7.91 -12.56 21.23
C MET A 19 -8.29 -11.10 21.26
N SER A 20 -8.82 -10.64 22.41
CA SER A 20 -8.73 -9.23 22.76
C SER A 20 -7.23 -8.94 22.72
N VAL A 21 -6.79 -8.18 21.74
CA VAL A 21 -5.46 -7.58 21.76
C VAL A 21 -5.47 -6.69 22.99
N GLN A 22 -4.97 -7.23 24.11
CA GLN A 22 -4.62 -6.41 25.25
C GLN A 22 -3.63 -5.40 24.70
N ALA A 23 -3.91 -4.11 24.90
CA ALA A 23 -2.95 -3.05 24.65
C ALA A 23 -1.65 -3.47 25.37
N GLY A 24 -0.75 -4.08 24.62
CA GLY A 24 0.55 -4.50 25.14
C GLY A 24 1.32 -3.24 25.46
N GLU A 25 2.14 -3.27 26.52
CA GLU A 25 3.09 -2.20 26.76
C GLU A 25 3.77 -1.84 25.43
N ASP A 26 3.72 -0.56 25.08
CA ASP A 26 4.27 -0.04 23.82
C ASP A 26 5.71 -0.53 23.64
N LYS A 27 5.95 -1.43 22.68
CA LYS A 27 7.27 -2.00 22.42
C LYS A 27 8.28 -0.91 22.08
N ILE A 28 7.83 0.21 21.54
CA ILE A 28 8.65 1.35 21.15
C ILE A 28 9.28 2.03 22.36
N THR A 29 8.59 2.09 23.50
CA THR A 29 9.15 2.64 24.75
C THR A 29 10.31 1.79 25.31
N LYS A 30 10.50 0.58 24.80
CA LYS A 30 11.60 -0.33 25.17
C LYS A 30 12.88 -0.14 24.35
N GLY A 31 13.00 0.94 23.59
CA GLY A 31 14.22 1.28 22.86
C GLY A 31 14.34 0.69 21.45
N PHE A 32 13.21 0.40 20.81
CA PHE A 32 13.21 0.07 19.39
C PHE A 32 13.77 1.23 18.56
N ASN A 33 14.60 0.92 17.57
CA ASN A 33 14.99 1.89 16.57
C ASN A 33 13.83 2.12 15.59
N SER A 34 13.90 3.15 14.72
CA SER A 34 12.81 3.52 13.83
C SER A 34 12.45 2.42 12.81
N MET A 35 13.42 1.58 12.40
CA MET A 35 13.13 0.46 11.49
C MET A 35 12.37 -0.65 12.21
N ASP A 36 12.74 -0.95 13.46
CA ASP A 36 12.02 -1.93 14.27
C ASP A 36 10.61 -1.44 14.63
N ALA A 37 10.45 -0.14 14.88
CA ALA A 37 9.16 0.48 15.13
C ALA A 37 8.26 0.39 13.90
N MET A 38 8.78 0.66 12.71
CA MET A 38 8.04 0.50 11.46
C MET A 38 7.63 -0.97 11.26
N GLY A 39 8.55 -1.91 11.44
CA GLY A 39 8.24 -3.34 11.34
C GLY A 39 7.13 -3.76 12.32
N CYS A 40 7.18 -3.28 13.58
CA CYS A 40 6.15 -3.54 14.57
C CYS A 40 4.77 -3.01 14.15
N MET A 41 4.71 -1.82 13.57
CA MET A 41 3.46 -1.24 13.01
C MET A 41 2.95 -2.05 11.82
N LEU A 42 3.82 -2.38 10.84
CA LEU A 42 3.44 -3.12 9.64
C LEU A 42 2.90 -4.52 9.97
N LEU A 43 3.46 -5.17 11.00
CA LEU A 43 2.99 -6.46 11.53
C LEU A 43 1.77 -6.31 12.44
N ARG A 44 1.28 -5.10 12.69
CA ARG A 44 0.17 -4.79 13.58
C ARG A 44 0.39 -5.25 15.03
N GLU A 45 1.63 -5.34 15.43
CA GLU A 45 2.02 -5.62 16.83
C GLU A 45 2.11 -4.34 17.67
N CYS A 46 2.27 -3.17 17.02
CA CYS A 46 2.20 -1.84 17.60
C CYS A 46 1.08 -1.08 16.88
N THR A 47 0.03 -0.71 17.60
CA THR A 47 -1.17 -0.07 17.04
C THR A 47 -1.54 1.23 17.76
N ASP A 48 -0.82 1.59 18.81
CA ASP A 48 -1.03 2.85 19.52
C ASP A 48 -0.70 4.02 18.58
N ASP A 49 -1.60 5.00 18.51
CA ASP A 49 -1.49 6.14 17.60
C ASP A 49 -1.44 5.74 16.10
N VAL A 50 -2.13 4.65 15.73
CA VAL A 50 -2.39 4.22 14.36
C VAL A 50 -3.90 4.19 14.14
N GLU A 51 -4.42 5.12 13.33
CA GLU A 51 -5.84 5.33 13.11
C GLU A 51 -6.22 5.01 11.66
N GLU A 52 -7.26 4.20 11.42
CA GLU A 52 -7.78 3.95 10.08
C GLU A 52 -8.48 5.20 9.54
N VAL A 53 -8.20 5.56 8.30
CA VAL A 53 -8.73 6.76 7.63
C VAL A 53 -9.93 6.36 6.78
N PHE A 54 -11.08 6.99 7.02
CA PHE A 54 -12.32 6.78 6.27
C PHE A 54 -12.70 7.97 5.39
N SER A 55 -12.10 9.13 5.64
CA SER A 55 -12.32 10.36 4.87
C SER A 55 -11.17 11.33 5.05
N LEU A 56 -11.09 12.34 4.18
CA LEU A 56 -10.12 13.43 4.36
C LEU A 56 -10.30 14.16 5.70
N LEU A 57 -11.51 14.18 6.24
CA LEU A 57 -11.79 14.85 7.51
C LEU A 57 -11.04 14.20 8.69
N ASP A 58 -10.83 12.89 8.66
CA ASP A 58 -10.10 12.16 9.71
C ASP A 58 -8.64 12.63 9.83
N ILE A 59 -8.09 13.13 8.73
CA ILE A 59 -6.75 13.72 8.69
C ILE A 59 -6.82 15.23 8.96
N SER A 60 -7.61 15.96 8.19
CA SER A 60 -7.61 17.42 8.21
C SER A 60 -8.07 18.01 9.55
N SER A 61 -8.97 17.33 10.27
CA SER A 61 -9.44 17.78 11.59
C SER A 61 -8.37 17.74 12.68
N GLN A 62 -7.23 17.12 12.42
CA GLN A 62 -6.10 17.05 13.35
C GLN A 62 -5.17 18.25 13.24
N TYR A 63 -5.44 19.18 12.31
CA TYR A 63 -4.61 20.36 12.04
C TYR A 63 -5.44 21.65 12.03
N ASP A 64 -4.80 22.78 12.39
CA ASP A 64 -5.47 24.09 12.47
C ASP A 64 -5.85 24.65 11.09
N ASN A 65 -5.25 24.18 10.01
CA ASN A 65 -5.46 24.61 8.63
C ASN A 65 -6.46 23.77 7.84
N THR A 66 -7.45 23.18 8.49
CA THR A 66 -8.44 22.26 7.90
C THR A 66 -9.02 22.73 6.57
N GLN A 67 -9.22 24.05 6.40
CA GLN A 67 -9.82 24.60 5.17
C GLN A 67 -8.92 24.47 3.94
N GLU A 68 -7.61 24.40 4.11
CA GLU A 68 -6.66 24.24 3.01
C GLU A 68 -6.77 22.87 2.32
N PHE A 69 -7.37 21.88 3.01
CA PHE A 69 -7.63 20.55 2.48
C PHE A 69 -8.85 20.49 1.56
N THR A 70 -9.75 21.46 1.62
CA THR A 70 -11.02 21.44 0.87
C THR A 70 -10.85 21.20 -0.64
N PRO A 71 -9.89 21.83 -1.34
CA PRO A 71 -9.70 21.62 -2.78
C PRO A 71 -9.36 20.18 -3.16
N TYR A 72 -8.79 19.42 -2.22
CA TYR A 72 -8.33 18.04 -2.45
C TYR A 72 -9.36 16.98 -2.05
N SER A 73 -10.48 17.37 -1.44
CA SER A 73 -11.45 16.44 -0.84
C SER A 73 -12.00 15.42 -1.84
N LEU A 74 -12.30 15.85 -3.05
CA LEU A 74 -12.87 14.95 -4.06
C LEU A 74 -11.86 13.88 -4.51
N GLU A 75 -10.65 14.30 -4.82
CA GLU A 75 -9.60 13.37 -5.28
C GLU A 75 -9.20 12.42 -4.15
N PHE A 76 -8.94 12.94 -2.94
CA PHE A 76 -8.57 12.13 -1.79
C PHE A 76 -9.61 11.04 -1.50
N ASN A 77 -10.88 11.43 -1.38
CA ASN A 77 -11.95 10.49 -1.04
C ASN A 77 -12.19 9.45 -2.17
N ASN A 78 -12.02 9.85 -3.42
CA ASN A 78 -12.09 8.92 -4.54
C ASN A 78 -10.94 7.91 -4.52
N LEU A 79 -9.70 8.35 -4.27
CA LEU A 79 -8.53 7.47 -4.09
C LEU A 79 -8.78 6.48 -2.95
N LEU A 80 -9.20 6.99 -1.79
CA LEU A 80 -9.48 6.19 -0.61
C LEU A 80 -10.58 5.14 -0.87
N MET A 81 -11.67 5.54 -1.53
CA MET A 81 -12.75 4.61 -1.91
C MET A 81 -12.25 3.52 -2.85
N THR A 82 -11.46 3.86 -3.86
CA THR A 82 -10.95 2.89 -4.83
C THR A 82 -9.91 1.96 -4.18
N LEU A 83 -9.05 2.47 -3.30
CA LEU A 83 -8.14 1.65 -2.50
C LEU A 83 -8.91 0.63 -1.64
N ASN A 84 -9.95 1.08 -0.93
CA ASN A 84 -10.81 0.18 -0.15
C ASN A 84 -11.51 -0.87 -1.03
N GLN A 85 -11.93 -0.50 -2.23
CA GLN A 85 -12.56 -1.43 -3.18
C GLN A 85 -11.63 -2.56 -3.61
N ILE A 86 -10.34 -2.30 -3.76
CA ILE A 86 -9.33 -3.32 -4.06
C ILE A 86 -8.78 -4.03 -2.81
N GLY A 87 -9.29 -3.72 -1.62
CA GLY A 87 -8.90 -4.36 -0.36
C GLY A 87 -7.72 -3.70 0.37
N SER A 88 -7.27 -2.52 -0.09
CA SER A 88 -6.22 -1.75 0.58
C SER A 88 -6.82 -0.76 1.56
N LYS A 89 -6.27 -0.69 2.77
CA LYS A 89 -6.69 0.24 3.83
C LYS A 89 -5.64 1.32 4.06
N VAL A 90 -6.11 2.52 4.38
CA VAL A 90 -5.25 3.67 4.67
C VAL A 90 -5.28 3.97 6.16
N TYR A 91 -4.11 4.19 6.74
CA TYR A 91 -3.92 4.54 8.14
C TYR A 91 -3.12 5.82 8.29
N LEU A 92 -3.46 6.62 9.30
CA LEU A 92 -2.64 7.72 9.78
C LEU A 92 -1.90 7.23 11.02
N ALA A 93 -0.57 7.31 11.02
CA ALA A 93 0.26 6.79 12.10
C ALA A 93 1.26 7.82 12.60
N ASP A 94 1.60 7.75 13.88
CA ASP A 94 2.55 8.65 14.54
C ASP A 94 3.96 8.55 13.93
N GLU A 95 4.72 9.66 13.98
CA GLU A 95 6.08 9.74 13.42
C GLU A 95 7.06 8.74 14.04
N LYS A 96 6.80 8.27 15.26
CA LYS A 96 7.63 7.29 15.97
C LYS A 96 7.80 5.97 15.22
N TYR A 97 6.86 5.65 14.31
CA TYR A 97 6.88 4.44 13.52
C TYR A 97 7.71 4.54 12.23
N PHE A 98 8.10 5.73 11.84
CA PHE A 98 8.74 5.94 10.55
C PHE A 98 10.22 6.28 10.69
N PRO A 99 11.09 5.76 9.81
CA PRO A 99 12.42 6.30 9.65
C PRO A 99 12.37 7.79 9.29
N VAL A 100 13.44 8.50 9.63
CA VAL A 100 13.54 9.94 9.33
C VAL A 100 13.27 10.20 7.85
N MET A 101 12.46 11.19 7.54
CA MET A 101 12.03 11.62 6.21
C MET A 101 11.02 10.71 5.49
N HIS A 102 10.67 9.55 6.01
CA HIS A 102 9.61 8.73 5.43
C HIS A 102 8.24 9.38 5.66
N ARG A 103 7.49 9.60 4.59
CA ARG A 103 6.19 10.26 4.62
C ARG A 103 5.01 9.29 4.54
N GLY A 104 5.22 8.11 3.99
CA GLY A 104 4.27 7.04 3.87
C GLY A 104 4.97 5.72 3.61
N VAL A 105 4.20 4.64 3.62
CA VAL A 105 4.65 3.31 3.22
C VAL A 105 3.45 2.45 2.82
N TYR A 106 3.52 1.79 1.68
CA TYR A 106 2.63 0.72 1.30
C TYR A 106 3.24 -0.63 1.69
N HIS A 107 2.48 -1.46 2.41
CA HIS A 107 2.92 -2.77 2.85
C HIS A 107 2.23 -3.86 2.06
N THR A 108 2.92 -4.44 1.09
CA THR A 108 2.41 -5.43 0.13
C THR A 108 1.82 -6.69 0.78
N VAL A 109 2.35 -7.12 1.93
CA VAL A 109 1.88 -8.33 2.62
C VAL A 109 0.50 -8.15 3.26
N SER A 110 0.22 -6.96 3.81
CA SER A 110 -1.06 -6.67 4.47
C SER A 110 -1.99 -5.81 3.63
N ASN A 111 -1.52 -5.33 2.48
CA ASN A 111 -2.22 -4.38 1.60
C ASN A 111 -2.65 -3.11 2.32
N ASN A 112 -1.87 -2.72 3.32
CA ASN A 112 -2.12 -1.54 4.11
C ASN A 112 -1.16 -0.42 3.72
N PHE A 113 -1.69 0.77 3.79
CA PHE A 113 -1.03 2.00 3.43
C PHE A 113 -0.98 2.91 4.67
N TYR A 114 0.19 3.36 5.06
CA TYR A 114 0.39 4.16 6.26
C TYR A 114 0.94 5.54 5.91
N LEU A 115 0.27 6.57 6.40
CA LEU A 115 0.64 7.98 6.30
C LEU A 115 1.34 8.43 7.58
N ASN A 116 2.52 9.06 7.45
CA ASN A 116 3.22 9.64 8.60
C ASN A 116 2.58 10.98 8.98
N LYS A 117 1.87 11.01 10.11
CA LYS A 117 1.13 12.16 10.63
C LYS A 117 1.94 13.46 10.64
N LYS A 118 3.23 13.38 10.93
CA LYS A 118 4.13 14.55 10.96
C LYS A 118 4.11 15.40 9.70
N TYR A 119 3.89 14.79 8.53
CA TYR A 119 3.99 15.46 7.23
C TYR A 119 2.64 15.73 6.58
N MET A 120 1.53 15.31 7.19
CA MET A 120 0.20 15.37 6.58
C MET A 120 -0.54 16.68 6.84
N ASN A 121 0.07 17.64 7.54
CA ASN A 121 -0.44 18.99 7.73
C ASN A 121 -0.36 19.88 6.47
N ASP A 122 0.41 19.47 5.47
CA ASP A 122 0.46 20.08 4.14
C ASP A 122 -0.42 19.26 3.18
N PRO A 123 -1.56 19.79 2.70
CA PRO A 123 -2.47 19.07 1.81
C PRO A 123 -1.83 18.63 0.49
N SER A 124 -0.87 19.40 -0.02
CA SER A 124 -0.14 19.06 -1.25
C SER A 124 0.79 17.87 -1.01
N ALA A 125 1.48 17.87 0.14
CA ALA A 125 2.32 16.72 0.54
C ALA A 125 1.47 15.48 0.78
N LEU A 126 0.31 15.60 1.45
CA LEU A 126 -0.64 14.51 1.64
C LEU A 126 -1.05 13.90 0.30
N MET A 127 -1.49 14.72 -0.66
CA MET A 127 -1.93 14.22 -1.97
C MET A 127 -0.80 13.56 -2.77
N MET A 128 0.41 14.13 -2.68
CA MET A 128 1.59 13.53 -3.30
C MET A 128 1.86 12.13 -2.73
N VAL A 129 1.78 11.96 -1.41
CA VAL A 129 1.98 10.67 -0.75
C VAL A 129 0.83 9.70 -1.08
N MET A 130 -0.42 10.15 -1.03
CA MET A 130 -1.59 9.35 -1.40
C MET A 130 -1.49 8.78 -2.82
N ARG A 131 -1.03 9.58 -3.78
CA ARG A 131 -0.82 9.14 -5.15
C ARG A 131 0.37 8.18 -5.27
N HIS A 132 1.49 8.48 -4.58
CA HIS A 132 2.70 7.68 -4.60
C HIS A 132 2.45 6.26 -4.06
N GLU A 133 1.97 6.18 -2.83
CA GLU A 133 1.69 4.88 -2.19
C GLU A 133 0.52 4.14 -2.86
N GLY A 134 -0.48 4.88 -3.34
CA GLY A 134 -1.56 4.31 -4.15
C GLY A 134 -1.06 3.74 -5.48
N TRP A 135 0.04 4.27 -6.04
CA TRP A 135 0.68 3.68 -7.20
C TRP A 135 1.31 2.32 -6.87
N HIS A 136 1.91 2.16 -5.69
CA HIS A 136 2.41 0.86 -5.24
C HIS A 136 1.29 -0.18 -5.10
N ALA A 137 0.09 0.21 -4.67
CA ALA A 137 -1.07 -0.68 -4.69
C ALA A 137 -1.48 -1.07 -6.14
N ALA A 138 -1.34 -0.17 -7.10
CA ALA A 138 -1.54 -0.50 -8.51
C ALA A 138 -0.44 -1.41 -9.08
N GLN A 139 0.81 -1.24 -8.66
CA GLN A 139 1.94 -2.12 -9.00
C GLN A 139 1.75 -3.53 -8.43
N ASP A 140 1.18 -3.64 -7.23
CA ASP A 140 0.78 -4.90 -6.61
C ASP A 140 -0.30 -5.60 -7.46
N CYS A 141 -1.32 -4.86 -7.87
CA CYS A 141 -2.35 -5.35 -8.79
C CYS A 141 -1.78 -5.77 -10.16
N MET A 142 -0.77 -5.05 -10.70
CA MET A 142 -0.08 -5.44 -11.93
C MET A 142 0.62 -6.79 -11.79
N ALA A 143 1.11 -7.14 -10.60
CA ALA A 143 1.73 -8.43 -10.32
C ALA A 143 0.71 -9.60 -10.20
N GLY A 144 -0.54 -9.39 -10.55
CA GLY A 144 -1.58 -10.40 -10.59
C GLY A 144 -2.77 -10.11 -9.70
N THR A 145 -2.56 -9.98 -8.42
CA THR A 145 -3.54 -9.57 -7.43
C THR A 145 -2.83 -8.91 -6.27
N ILE A 146 -3.52 -8.08 -5.50
CA ILE A 146 -2.94 -7.53 -4.27
C ILE A 146 -2.79 -8.57 -3.14
N ASP A 147 -3.15 -9.83 -3.38
CA ASP A 147 -3.03 -10.91 -2.40
C ASP A 147 -1.67 -11.63 -2.45
N ASN A 148 -0.82 -11.34 -3.44
CA ASN A 148 0.43 -12.09 -3.66
C ASN A 148 1.69 -11.46 -3.06
N SER A 149 1.60 -10.29 -2.43
CA SER A 149 2.72 -9.58 -1.80
C SER A 149 3.87 -9.17 -2.75
N LEU A 150 3.61 -9.12 -4.04
CA LEU A 150 4.57 -8.73 -5.07
C LEU A 150 4.14 -7.43 -5.72
N ILE A 151 5.12 -6.69 -6.24
CA ILE A 151 4.87 -5.50 -7.07
C ILE A 151 5.56 -5.66 -8.41
N ALA A 152 4.93 -5.14 -9.48
CA ALA A 152 5.48 -5.14 -10.82
C ALA A 152 5.41 -3.75 -11.43
N ILE A 153 6.37 -3.41 -12.26
CA ILE A 153 6.35 -2.13 -12.99
C ILE A 153 5.16 -2.10 -13.95
N ILE A 154 4.51 -0.93 -14.02
CA ILE A 154 3.35 -0.70 -14.88
C ILE A 154 3.78 -0.06 -16.19
N LYS A 155 4.75 0.85 -16.12
CA LYS A 155 5.25 1.61 -17.26
C LYS A 155 6.61 1.08 -17.70
N PRO A 156 6.84 0.91 -19.00
CA PRO A 156 8.20 0.68 -19.51
C PRO A 156 9.17 1.74 -18.98
N GLU A 157 10.38 1.33 -18.66
CA GLU A 157 11.36 2.20 -18.00
C GLU A 157 11.70 3.47 -18.83
N ASP A 158 11.66 3.36 -20.15
CA ASP A 158 11.89 4.45 -21.09
C ASP A 158 10.73 5.45 -21.19
N GLU A 159 9.52 5.08 -20.74
CA GLU A 159 8.39 5.99 -20.61
C GLU A 159 8.47 6.86 -19.34
N VAL A 160 9.19 6.41 -18.31
CA VAL A 160 9.33 7.16 -17.07
C VAL A 160 10.29 8.34 -17.29
N PRO A 161 9.86 9.60 -17.06
CA PRO A 161 10.71 10.75 -17.28
C PRO A 161 12.02 10.66 -16.49
N MET A 162 13.15 10.91 -17.15
CA MET A 162 14.50 10.81 -16.60
C MET A 162 14.66 11.56 -15.27
N LEU A 163 13.94 12.68 -15.09
CA LEU A 163 13.95 13.44 -13.84
C LEU A 163 13.64 12.56 -12.63
N TRP A 164 12.57 11.75 -12.72
CA TRP A 164 12.13 10.92 -11.58
C TRP A 164 13.10 9.78 -11.32
N ARG A 165 13.62 9.14 -12.35
CA ARG A 165 14.66 8.13 -12.23
C ARG A 165 15.90 8.68 -11.53
N THR A 166 16.43 9.81 -12.00
CA THR A 166 17.61 10.46 -11.40
C THR A 166 17.41 10.88 -9.94
N LEU A 167 16.20 11.31 -9.57
CA LEU A 167 15.90 11.65 -8.18
C LEU A 167 15.89 10.42 -7.27
N VAL A 168 15.27 9.34 -7.74
CA VAL A 168 15.14 8.08 -7.00
C VAL A 168 16.49 7.39 -6.84
N GLU A 169 17.33 7.35 -7.86
CA GLU A 169 18.70 6.80 -7.83
C GLU A 169 19.57 7.35 -6.68
N ARG A 170 19.26 8.55 -6.20
CA ARG A 170 20.02 9.20 -5.11
C ARG A 170 19.58 8.76 -3.72
N THR A 171 18.39 8.16 -3.59
CA THR A 171 17.73 7.92 -2.32
C THR A 171 17.35 6.46 -2.09
N TYR A 172 17.24 5.68 -3.16
CA TYR A 172 16.83 4.28 -3.11
C TYR A 172 17.91 3.34 -3.64
N PRO A 173 17.92 2.05 -3.20
CA PRO A 173 18.78 1.02 -3.81
C PRO A 173 18.44 0.86 -5.29
N GLU A 174 19.45 0.53 -6.10
CA GLU A 174 19.30 0.33 -7.55
C GLU A 174 18.15 -0.61 -7.92
N SER A 175 17.97 -1.67 -7.14
CA SER A 175 16.87 -2.64 -7.34
C SER A 175 15.47 -2.05 -7.17
N ALA A 176 15.31 -0.96 -6.42
CA ALA A 176 14.02 -0.31 -6.18
C ALA A 176 13.73 0.83 -7.18
N VAL A 177 14.73 1.29 -7.92
CA VAL A 177 14.61 2.44 -8.83
C VAL A 177 13.44 2.31 -9.83
N PRO A 178 13.19 1.18 -10.50
CA PRO A 178 12.10 1.09 -11.47
C PRO A 178 10.72 1.36 -10.85
N TRP A 179 10.41 0.77 -9.70
CA TRP A 179 9.12 0.95 -9.03
C TRP A 179 8.96 2.33 -8.41
N GLU A 180 10.00 2.80 -7.75
CA GLU A 180 9.99 4.09 -7.07
C GLU A 180 9.96 5.28 -8.04
N ALA A 181 10.61 5.16 -9.19
CA ALA A 181 10.59 6.20 -10.22
C ALA A 181 9.18 6.39 -10.79
N GLU A 182 8.45 5.31 -11.06
CA GLU A 182 7.03 5.37 -11.44
C GLU A 182 6.19 6.03 -10.35
N ALA A 183 6.35 5.57 -9.10
CA ALA A 183 5.59 6.07 -7.96
C ALA A 183 5.87 7.56 -7.71
N GLN A 184 7.13 8.01 -7.86
CA GLN A 184 7.48 9.44 -7.79
C GLN A 184 6.83 10.25 -8.90
N TRP A 185 6.75 9.71 -10.11
CA TRP A 185 6.05 10.35 -11.22
C TRP A 185 4.54 10.42 -10.95
N ALA A 186 3.92 9.31 -10.60
CA ALA A 186 2.51 9.22 -10.30
C ALA A 186 2.10 10.12 -9.12
N GLY A 187 2.93 10.19 -8.07
CA GLY A 187 2.73 11.06 -6.92
C GLY A 187 2.57 12.55 -7.27
N ARG A 188 3.14 12.97 -8.40
CA ARG A 188 3.10 14.35 -8.88
C ARG A 188 2.27 14.57 -10.14
N THR A 189 1.60 13.51 -10.61
CA THR A 189 0.74 13.57 -11.80
C THR A 189 -0.69 13.27 -11.40
N GLU A 190 -1.51 14.33 -11.34
CA GLU A 190 -2.93 14.21 -11.02
C GLU A 190 -3.64 13.23 -11.98
N GLY A 191 -4.49 12.37 -11.41
CA GLY A 191 -5.26 11.37 -12.16
C GLY A 191 -4.50 10.10 -12.56
N MET A 192 -3.16 10.10 -12.55
CA MET A 192 -2.37 8.94 -13.00
C MET A 192 -2.62 7.72 -12.09
N THR A 193 -2.49 7.88 -10.79
CA THR A 193 -2.76 6.81 -9.81
C THR A 193 -4.23 6.37 -9.84
N MET A 194 -5.15 7.33 -9.92
CA MET A 194 -6.59 7.01 -10.00
C MET A 194 -6.93 6.15 -11.21
N ALA A 195 -6.33 6.43 -12.37
CA ALA A 195 -6.55 5.63 -13.59
C ALA A 195 -6.08 4.18 -13.40
N ALA A 196 -4.91 3.97 -12.79
CA ALA A 196 -4.38 2.64 -12.53
C ALA A 196 -5.21 1.87 -11.48
N LEU A 197 -5.59 2.52 -10.38
CA LEU A 197 -6.45 1.92 -9.36
C LEU A 197 -7.84 1.57 -9.91
N ASN A 198 -8.42 2.39 -10.77
CA ASN A 198 -9.69 2.07 -11.44
C ASN A 198 -9.57 0.86 -12.38
N ALA A 199 -8.46 0.73 -13.09
CA ALA A 199 -8.19 -0.44 -13.93
C ALA A 199 -8.07 -1.72 -13.06
N CYS A 200 -7.40 -1.62 -11.91
CA CYS A 200 -7.29 -2.68 -10.91
C CYS A 200 -8.68 -3.07 -10.38
N ALA A 201 -9.43 -2.11 -9.85
CA ALA A 201 -10.76 -2.33 -9.27
C ALA A 201 -11.76 -2.90 -10.29
N GLY A 202 -11.60 -2.57 -11.56
CA GLY A 202 -12.41 -3.09 -12.67
C GLY A 202 -11.96 -4.46 -13.18
N GLY A 203 -10.87 -5.05 -12.65
CA GLY A 203 -10.28 -6.30 -13.14
C GLY A 203 -9.71 -6.19 -14.56
N LYS A 204 -9.31 -4.98 -14.97
CA LYS A 204 -8.85 -4.65 -16.33
C LYS A 204 -7.41 -4.16 -16.39
N MET A 205 -6.62 -4.49 -15.37
CA MET A 205 -5.26 -3.96 -15.27
C MET A 205 -4.44 -4.27 -16.53
N TRP A 206 -4.50 -5.49 -17.03
CA TRP A 206 -3.75 -5.94 -18.21
C TRP A 206 -4.40 -5.60 -19.55
N GLU A 207 -5.63 -5.11 -19.54
CA GLU A 207 -6.29 -4.56 -20.75
C GLU A 207 -5.92 -3.07 -20.93
N VAL A 208 -5.74 -2.34 -19.83
CA VAL A 208 -5.44 -0.91 -19.83
C VAL A 208 -3.94 -0.64 -19.88
N TYR A 209 -3.16 -1.46 -19.18
CA TYR A 209 -1.72 -1.38 -19.14
C TYR A 209 -1.11 -2.68 -19.66
N GLU A 210 -0.42 -2.60 -20.79
CA GLU A 210 0.30 -3.75 -21.34
C GLU A 210 1.43 -4.17 -20.40
N PRO A 211 1.43 -5.40 -19.87
CA PRO A 211 2.52 -5.86 -19.03
C PRO A 211 3.85 -5.81 -19.79
N THR A 212 4.92 -5.34 -19.13
CA THR A 212 6.27 -5.41 -19.70
C THR A 212 6.63 -6.87 -20.01
N PRO A 213 7.56 -7.15 -20.92
CA PRO A 213 7.89 -8.53 -21.28
C PRO A 213 8.23 -9.41 -20.08
N MET A 214 8.99 -8.88 -19.11
CA MET A 214 9.35 -9.60 -17.89
C MET A 214 8.12 -9.85 -16.99
N THR A 215 7.26 -8.86 -16.83
CA THR A 215 6.02 -8.98 -16.07
C THR A 215 5.07 -9.97 -16.73
N ARG A 216 4.93 -9.94 -18.05
CA ARG A 216 4.10 -10.88 -18.81
C ARG A 216 4.58 -12.33 -18.62
N GLU A 217 5.87 -12.60 -18.78
CA GLU A 217 6.47 -13.92 -18.56
C GLU A 217 6.15 -14.44 -17.17
N TRP A 218 6.32 -13.59 -16.15
CA TRP A 218 5.99 -13.94 -14.76
C TRP A 218 4.50 -14.25 -14.58
N LEU A 219 3.60 -13.44 -15.15
CA LEU A 219 2.15 -13.64 -15.07
C LEU A 219 1.71 -14.95 -15.76
N GLU A 220 2.31 -15.29 -16.91
CA GLU A 220 2.05 -16.53 -17.62
C GLU A 220 2.53 -17.76 -16.83
N ASP A 221 3.73 -17.69 -16.26
CA ASP A 221 4.32 -18.79 -15.49
C ASP A 221 3.58 -19.07 -14.17
N ASN A 222 2.92 -18.04 -13.60
CA ASN A 222 2.11 -18.18 -12.40
C ASN A 222 0.61 -18.38 -12.68
N GLY A 223 0.21 -18.49 -13.95
CA GLY A 223 -1.13 -18.85 -14.36
C GLY A 223 -2.17 -17.70 -14.33
N TYR A 224 -1.72 -16.45 -14.22
CA TYR A 224 -2.59 -15.27 -14.31
C TYR A 224 -2.96 -14.92 -15.75
N LEU A 225 -2.05 -15.17 -16.70
CA LEU A 225 -2.29 -15.01 -18.14
C LEU A 225 -2.16 -16.36 -18.86
N THR A 226 -2.92 -16.53 -19.92
CA THR A 226 -2.78 -17.67 -20.85
C THR A 226 -1.68 -17.36 -21.86
N LYS A 227 -0.81 -18.35 -22.10
CA LYS A 227 0.22 -18.27 -23.14
C LYS A 227 -0.37 -18.20 -24.54
#